data_37b76c040cb8b46c532d7db49ca4812d
#
_entry.id   37b76c040cb8b46c532d7db49ca4812d
#
_cell.length_a   1.000
_cell.length_b   1.000
_cell.length_c   1.000
_cell.angle_alpha   90.00
_cell.angle_beta   90.00
_cell.angle_gamma   90.00
#
_symmetry.space_group_name_H-M   'P 1'
#
loop_
_entity.id
_entity.type
_entity.pdbx_description
1 polymer ?
#
loop_
_entity_poly.entity_id
_entity_poly.type
_entity_poly.pdbx_seq_one_letter_code
_entity_poly.pdbx_strand_id
1 'polypeptide(L)'
;IERGVINGPTMLVSGPALGITGGHCDHNLLPPEFNYSSEGVVDSPWEARKMVRKNRKYGADLIKFCATGGVMSRNTDVNAKQFTLEEMKAIVDEAHNHGMKVAAHAHGLIGIKAAIKAGVDSVEHASFIDDEAIDMAIENNTVLSMDIFVSDYILGEGAKAGIREESLNKERLVGQKQRENFMNAHRRGAIITFGTDAGIFDHGDNAKQFAYMVCLLYTSPSPRDLTT
;
A
#
# COMPACT_ATOMS: atom_id res chain seq x y z
N ILE A 1 -3.12 1.82 24.19
CA ILE A 1 -2.65 3.21 24.12
C ILE A 1 -3.76 4.12 24.59
N GLU A 2 -4.88 4.21 23.92
CA GLU A 2 -6.00 5.12 24.23
C GLU A 2 -6.47 5.03 25.70
N ARG A 3 -6.55 3.83 26.26
CA ARG A 3 -6.90 3.59 27.67
C ARG A 3 -5.74 3.78 28.65
N GLY A 4 -4.57 4.25 28.20
CA GLY A 4 -3.39 4.47 29.04
C GLY A 4 -2.71 3.21 29.60
N VAL A 5 -3.07 2.02 29.09
CA VAL A 5 -2.45 0.75 29.56
C VAL A 5 -0.99 0.64 29.12
N ILE A 6 -0.67 1.16 27.94
CA ILE A 6 0.70 1.29 27.42
C ILE A 6 0.91 2.68 26.82
N ASN A 7 2.12 3.21 26.93
CA ASN A 7 2.49 4.45 26.29
C ASN A 7 2.77 4.20 24.79
N GLY A 8 2.32 5.11 23.94
CA GLY A 8 2.54 5.04 22.50
C GLY A 8 1.93 6.23 21.77
N PRO A 9 2.20 6.37 20.47
CA PRO A 9 1.63 7.44 19.67
C PRO A 9 0.12 7.26 19.47
N THR A 10 -0.57 8.32 19.07
CA THR A 10 -1.92 8.20 18.51
C THR A 10 -1.84 7.37 17.22
N MET A 11 -2.68 6.35 17.12
CA MET A 11 -2.73 5.46 15.96
C MET A 11 -4.12 5.48 15.35
N LEU A 12 -4.17 5.51 14.02
CA LEU A 12 -5.37 5.22 13.23
C LEU A 12 -5.22 3.81 12.64
N VAL A 13 -6.21 2.97 12.85
CA VAL A 13 -6.14 1.55 12.49
C VAL A 13 -7.20 1.16 11.47
N SER A 14 -6.84 0.29 10.52
CA SER A 14 -7.76 -0.16 9.46
C SER A 14 -8.60 -1.39 9.84
N GLY A 15 -8.23 -2.09 10.89
CA GLY A 15 -8.74 -3.46 11.08
C GLY A 15 -8.24 -4.42 9.98
N PRO A 16 -8.90 -5.57 9.76
CA PRO A 16 -8.56 -6.50 8.68
C PRO A 16 -8.65 -5.82 7.30
N ALA A 17 -7.55 -5.89 6.53
CA ALA A 17 -7.54 -5.38 5.17
C ALA A 17 -8.46 -6.21 4.26
N LEU A 18 -9.22 -5.53 3.37
CA LEU A 18 -10.07 -6.23 2.42
C LEU A 18 -9.26 -6.78 1.24
N GLY A 19 -9.55 -8.01 0.85
CA GLY A 19 -8.95 -8.70 -0.29
C GLY A 19 -9.94 -9.66 -0.93
N ILE A 20 -9.62 -10.11 -2.15
CA ILE A 20 -10.37 -11.18 -2.80
C ILE A 20 -9.86 -12.54 -2.34
N THR A 21 -10.65 -13.60 -2.52
CA THR A 21 -10.20 -14.99 -2.31
C THR A 21 -8.91 -15.25 -3.09
N GLY A 22 -7.87 -15.75 -2.41
CA GLY A 22 -6.55 -16.03 -2.99
C GLY A 22 -5.74 -14.78 -3.36
N GLY A 23 -6.21 -13.58 -3.03
CA GLY A 23 -5.53 -12.32 -3.29
C GLY A 23 -4.41 -12.01 -2.29
N HIS A 24 -3.82 -10.81 -2.42
CA HIS A 24 -2.70 -10.38 -1.58
C HIS A 24 -3.06 -10.28 -0.10
N CYS A 25 -4.27 -9.84 0.20
CA CYS A 25 -4.77 -9.71 1.57
C CYS A 25 -5.44 -11.00 2.10
N ASP A 26 -5.39 -12.11 1.36
CA ASP A 26 -5.79 -13.44 1.83
C ASP A 26 -4.58 -14.29 2.17
N HIS A 27 -4.66 -15.08 3.24
CA HIS A 27 -3.58 -15.98 3.64
C HIS A 27 -3.52 -17.23 2.75
N ASN A 28 -2.64 -17.21 1.75
CA ASN A 28 -2.42 -18.28 0.79
C ASN A 28 -1.15 -19.14 1.06
N LEU A 29 -0.67 -19.12 2.30
CA LEU A 29 0.51 -19.87 2.71
C LEU A 29 0.18 -21.28 3.27
N LEU A 30 -1.04 -21.47 3.72
CA LEU A 30 -1.50 -22.74 4.28
C LEU A 30 -2.04 -23.66 3.16
N PRO A 31 -1.85 -24.96 3.27
CA PRO A 31 -2.45 -25.94 2.38
C PRO A 31 -4.01 -25.86 2.40
N PRO A 32 -4.68 -26.19 1.27
CA PRO A 32 -6.13 -26.11 1.16
C PRO A 32 -6.90 -26.91 2.23
N GLU A 33 -6.30 -27.96 2.76
CA GLU A 33 -6.89 -28.82 3.80
C GLU A 33 -7.22 -28.06 5.09
N PHE A 34 -6.51 -26.95 5.35
CA PHE A 34 -6.80 -26.09 6.50
C PHE A 34 -8.05 -25.24 6.31
N ASN A 35 -8.54 -25.10 5.08
CA ASN A 35 -9.71 -24.27 4.73
C ASN A 35 -9.68 -22.88 5.39
N TYR A 36 -8.50 -22.25 5.41
CA TYR A 36 -8.28 -20.97 6.05
C TYR A 36 -8.49 -19.83 5.06
N SER A 37 -9.17 -18.80 5.48
CA SER A 37 -9.31 -17.52 4.76
C SER A 37 -9.14 -16.36 5.73
N SER A 38 -8.55 -15.27 5.26
CA SER A 38 -8.41 -14.06 6.05
C SER A 38 -9.78 -13.43 6.34
N GLU A 39 -9.91 -12.79 7.50
CA GLU A 39 -11.19 -12.17 7.90
C GLU A 39 -11.70 -11.10 6.94
N GLY A 40 -10.79 -10.44 6.19
CA GLY A 40 -11.09 -9.37 5.26
C GLY A 40 -11.49 -9.83 3.86
N VAL A 41 -11.58 -11.14 3.60
CA VAL A 41 -11.90 -11.66 2.26
C VAL A 41 -13.34 -11.36 1.88
N VAL A 42 -13.52 -10.77 0.69
CA VAL A 42 -14.80 -10.38 0.11
C VAL A 42 -14.74 -10.51 -1.42
N ASP A 43 -15.74 -11.11 -2.03
CA ASP A 43 -15.79 -11.41 -3.46
C ASP A 43 -17.02 -10.80 -4.16
N SER A 44 -17.61 -9.78 -3.56
CA SER A 44 -18.71 -9.02 -4.16
C SER A 44 -18.83 -7.62 -3.56
N PRO A 45 -19.47 -6.67 -4.28
CA PRO A 45 -19.73 -5.32 -3.74
C PRO A 45 -20.54 -5.34 -2.43
N TRP A 46 -21.43 -6.31 -2.27
CA TRP A 46 -22.26 -6.43 -1.06
C TRP A 46 -21.47 -6.95 0.14
N GLU A 47 -20.60 -7.93 -0.08
CA GLU A 47 -19.70 -8.42 0.96
C GLU A 47 -18.71 -7.33 1.37
N ALA A 48 -18.18 -6.57 0.39
CA ALA A 48 -17.29 -5.44 0.64
C ALA A 48 -17.97 -4.40 1.55
N ARG A 49 -19.20 -3.96 1.25
CA ARG A 49 -19.96 -3.04 2.12
C ARG A 49 -20.19 -3.61 3.52
N LYS A 50 -20.53 -4.89 3.61
CA LYS A 50 -20.72 -5.57 4.89
C LYS A 50 -19.42 -5.58 5.71
N MET A 51 -18.26 -5.82 5.07
CA MET A 51 -16.97 -5.85 5.74
C MET A 51 -16.56 -4.46 6.23
N VAL A 52 -16.75 -3.41 5.44
CA VAL A 52 -16.53 -2.01 5.86
C VAL A 52 -17.32 -1.70 7.14
N ARG A 53 -18.62 -2.07 7.17
CA ARG A 53 -19.48 -1.91 8.37
C ARG A 53 -18.97 -2.73 9.57
N LYS A 54 -18.46 -3.96 9.31
CA LYS A 54 -17.86 -4.81 10.35
C LYS A 54 -16.60 -4.16 10.95
N ASN A 55 -15.68 -3.69 10.09
CA ASN A 55 -14.47 -3.02 10.56
C ASN A 55 -14.80 -1.78 11.39
N ARG A 56 -15.72 -0.91 10.91
CA ARG A 56 -16.19 0.23 11.68
C ARG A 56 -16.81 -0.17 13.01
N LYS A 57 -17.66 -1.19 13.04
CA LYS A 57 -18.28 -1.69 14.29
C LYS A 57 -17.24 -2.04 15.34
N TYR A 58 -16.09 -2.57 14.91
CA TYR A 58 -15.01 -2.99 15.81
C TYR A 58 -13.90 -1.93 15.99
N GLY A 59 -14.17 -0.69 15.61
CA GLY A 59 -13.33 0.45 15.94
C GLY A 59 -12.24 0.78 14.92
N ALA A 60 -12.37 0.33 13.66
CA ALA A 60 -11.49 0.82 12.62
C ALA A 60 -11.72 2.31 12.34
N ASP A 61 -10.62 3.05 12.19
CA ASP A 61 -10.59 4.48 11.90
C ASP A 61 -10.61 4.75 10.39
N LEU A 62 -10.08 3.81 9.61
CA LEU A 62 -9.99 3.86 8.15
C LEU A 62 -10.21 2.47 7.55
N ILE A 63 -10.32 2.39 6.25
CA ILE A 63 -10.41 1.12 5.52
C ILE A 63 -9.16 0.92 4.67
N LYS A 64 -8.58 -0.29 4.73
CA LYS A 64 -7.50 -0.74 3.83
C LYS A 64 -8.01 -1.84 2.93
N PHE A 65 -7.65 -1.81 1.63
CA PHE A 65 -7.86 -2.94 0.73
C PHE A 65 -6.68 -3.17 -0.20
N CYS A 66 -6.59 -4.37 -0.80
CA CYS A 66 -5.56 -4.75 -1.73
C CYS A 66 -6.09 -4.70 -3.17
N ALA A 67 -5.75 -3.62 -3.92
CA ALA A 67 -6.19 -3.44 -5.31
C ALA A 67 -5.42 -4.30 -6.30
N THR A 68 -4.20 -4.72 -5.97
CA THR A 68 -3.35 -5.60 -6.78
C THR A 68 -2.74 -6.72 -5.96
N GLY A 69 -2.12 -7.69 -6.63
CA GLY A 69 -1.17 -8.59 -5.97
C GLY A 69 -0.01 -7.83 -5.34
N GLY A 70 0.73 -8.48 -4.46
CA GLY A 70 1.82 -7.88 -3.72
C GLY A 70 3.09 -8.74 -3.70
N VAL A 71 4.17 -8.14 -3.21
CA VAL A 71 5.49 -8.76 -3.15
C VAL A 71 5.50 -9.96 -2.18
N MET A 72 4.92 -9.82 -1.00
CA MET A 72 5.04 -10.82 0.06
C MET A 72 4.06 -11.98 -0.04
N SER A 73 2.97 -11.86 -0.79
CA SER A 73 1.98 -12.93 -0.99
C SER A 73 2.45 -13.97 -2.02
N ARG A 74 2.13 -15.23 -1.78
CA ARG A 74 2.40 -16.33 -2.69
C ARG A 74 1.39 -16.36 -3.82
N ASN A 75 1.82 -16.77 -5.02
CA ASN A 75 0.96 -16.98 -6.20
C ASN A 75 0.13 -15.76 -6.61
N THR A 76 0.57 -14.54 -6.29
CA THR A 76 -0.05 -13.31 -6.77
C THR A 76 0.91 -12.55 -7.70
N ASP A 77 0.38 -11.92 -8.73
CA ASP A 77 1.13 -11.03 -9.63
C ASP A 77 0.95 -9.58 -9.17
N VAL A 78 2.05 -8.87 -8.93
CA VAL A 78 2.05 -7.46 -8.53
C VAL A 78 1.35 -6.54 -9.53
N ASN A 79 1.26 -6.95 -10.81
CA ASN A 79 0.57 -6.20 -11.86
C ASN A 79 -0.92 -6.52 -11.96
N ALA A 80 -1.36 -7.66 -11.41
CA ALA A 80 -2.73 -8.12 -11.54
C ALA A 80 -3.66 -7.34 -10.62
N LYS A 81 -4.65 -6.67 -11.23
CA LYS A 81 -5.76 -6.06 -10.49
C LYS A 81 -6.62 -7.15 -9.86
N GLN A 82 -6.92 -7.03 -8.56
CA GLN A 82 -7.64 -8.05 -7.80
C GLN A 82 -9.14 -7.77 -7.65
N PHE A 83 -9.52 -6.54 -7.42
CA PHE A 83 -10.94 -6.15 -7.36
C PHE A 83 -11.43 -5.59 -8.71
N THR A 84 -12.70 -5.76 -9.01
CA THR A 84 -13.38 -4.99 -10.06
C THR A 84 -13.50 -3.53 -9.63
N LEU A 85 -13.72 -2.63 -10.58
CA LEU A 85 -13.98 -1.21 -10.25
C LEU A 85 -15.26 -1.03 -9.43
N GLU A 86 -16.26 -1.89 -9.65
CA GLU A 86 -17.52 -1.87 -8.92
C GLU A 86 -17.33 -2.22 -7.44
N GLU A 87 -16.53 -3.24 -7.15
CA GLU A 87 -16.19 -3.63 -5.79
C GLU A 87 -15.38 -2.55 -5.07
N MET A 88 -14.35 -1.98 -5.74
CA MET A 88 -13.58 -0.87 -5.18
C MET A 88 -14.48 0.34 -4.86
N LYS A 89 -15.39 0.71 -5.77
CA LYS A 89 -16.36 1.78 -5.52
C LYS A 89 -17.29 1.47 -4.35
N ALA A 90 -17.70 0.22 -4.20
CA ALA A 90 -18.55 -0.18 -3.07
C ALA A 90 -17.82 -0.05 -1.72
N ILE A 91 -16.50 -0.37 -1.68
CA ILE A 91 -15.65 -0.16 -0.50
C ILE A 91 -15.57 1.33 -0.17
N VAL A 92 -15.19 2.15 -1.16
CA VAL A 92 -14.96 3.59 -0.98
C VAL A 92 -16.24 4.31 -0.58
N ASP A 93 -17.32 4.10 -1.31
CA ASP A 93 -18.62 4.71 -1.04
C ASP A 93 -19.13 4.38 0.38
N GLU A 94 -19.05 3.12 0.77
CA GLU A 94 -19.47 2.72 2.13
C GLU A 94 -18.59 3.33 3.22
N ALA A 95 -17.27 3.38 3.01
CA ALA A 95 -16.36 3.97 3.97
C ALA A 95 -16.58 5.48 4.11
N HIS A 96 -16.69 6.19 3.00
CA HIS A 96 -16.94 7.64 2.99
C HIS A 96 -18.30 8.00 3.59
N ASN A 97 -19.37 7.19 3.39
CA ASN A 97 -20.65 7.37 4.06
C ASN A 97 -20.54 7.31 5.60
N HIS A 98 -19.48 6.66 6.09
CA HIS A 98 -19.18 6.59 7.51
C HIS A 98 -18.09 7.57 7.97
N GLY A 99 -17.63 8.48 7.09
CA GLY A 99 -16.57 9.44 7.37
C GLY A 99 -15.18 8.83 7.52
N MET A 100 -14.98 7.59 7.05
CA MET A 100 -13.69 6.90 7.09
C MET A 100 -12.93 7.12 5.79
N LYS A 101 -11.60 7.28 5.90
CA LYS A 101 -10.68 7.30 4.77
C LYS A 101 -10.43 5.90 4.23
N VAL A 102 -10.00 5.82 2.96
CA VAL A 102 -9.71 4.55 2.30
C VAL A 102 -8.30 4.56 1.72
N ALA A 103 -7.49 3.58 2.12
CA ALA A 103 -6.15 3.34 1.62
C ALA A 103 -6.11 2.07 0.75
N ALA A 104 -5.50 2.16 -0.44
CA ALA A 104 -5.39 1.03 -1.37
C ALA A 104 -3.93 0.61 -1.56
N HIS A 105 -3.58 -0.63 -1.21
CA HIS A 105 -2.35 -1.24 -1.69
C HIS A 105 -2.44 -1.44 -3.21
N ALA A 106 -1.51 -0.92 -3.98
CA ALA A 106 -1.43 -1.14 -5.41
C ALA A 106 -0.01 -0.95 -5.97
N HIS A 107 0.52 -1.99 -6.61
CA HIS A 107 1.76 -1.91 -7.39
C HIS A 107 1.48 -1.69 -8.88
N GLY A 108 0.63 -2.53 -9.47
CA GLY A 108 0.34 -2.54 -10.90
C GLY A 108 -0.49 -1.35 -11.37
N LEU A 109 -0.12 -0.79 -12.52
CA LEU A 109 -0.74 0.42 -13.10
C LEU A 109 -2.26 0.34 -13.22
N ILE A 110 -2.79 -0.80 -13.69
CA ILE A 110 -4.24 -0.97 -13.89
C ILE A 110 -4.98 -0.89 -12.56
N GLY A 111 -4.40 -1.48 -11.49
CA GLY A 111 -4.95 -1.42 -10.15
C GLY A 111 -4.87 -0.02 -9.55
N ILE A 112 -3.74 0.69 -9.73
CA ILE A 112 -3.56 2.08 -9.30
C ILE A 112 -4.64 2.97 -9.92
N LYS A 113 -4.77 2.94 -11.26
CA LYS A 113 -5.80 3.74 -11.96
C LYS A 113 -7.22 3.38 -11.52
N ALA A 114 -7.49 2.09 -11.28
CA ALA A 114 -8.81 1.66 -10.80
C ALA A 114 -9.10 2.14 -9.39
N ALA A 115 -8.13 2.10 -8.48
CA ALA A 115 -8.25 2.58 -7.12
C ALA A 115 -8.52 4.10 -7.10
N ILE A 116 -7.74 4.90 -7.86
CA ILE A 116 -7.96 6.35 -7.98
C ILE A 116 -9.37 6.64 -8.56
N LYS A 117 -9.78 5.94 -9.63
CA LYS A 117 -11.13 6.06 -10.21
C LYS A 117 -12.25 5.66 -9.25
N ALA A 118 -11.96 4.79 -8.31
CA ALA A 118 -12.92 4.42 -7.26
C ALA A 118 -13.06 5.49 -6.19
N GLY A 119 -12.10 6.43 -6.09
CA GLY A 119 -12.11 7.55 -5.15
C GLY A 119 -11.37 7.29 -3.85
N VAL A 120 -10.32 6.45 -3.86
CA VAL A 120 -9.50 6.23 -2.65
C VAL A 120 -8.80 7.49 -2.20
N ASP A 121 -8.59 7.64 -0.90
CA ASP A 121 -7.86 8.77 -0.32
C ASP A 121 -6.35 8.61 -0.45
N SER A 122 -5.84 7.38 -0.42
CA SER A 122 -4.42 7.11 -0.67
C SER A 122 -4.18 5.84 -1.48
N VAL A 123 -3.07 5.85 -2.23
CA VAL A 123 -2.49 4.65 -2.86
C VAL A 123 -1.14 4.38 -2.21
N GLU A 124 -1.02 3.20 -1.63
CA GLU A 124 0.21 2.72 -1.02
C GLU A 124 1.10 2.04 -2.07
N HIS A 125 2.39 2.18 -1.96
CA HIS A 125 3.44 1.71 -2.86
C HIS A 125 3.46 2.42 -4.22
N ALA A 126 2.38 2.42 -5.00
CA ALA A 126 2.22 3.05 -6.30
C ALA A 126 3.37 2.76 -7.29
N SER A 127 3.95 1.56 -7.24
CA SER A 127 5.27 1.26 -7.83
C SER A 127 5.33 1.45 -9.34
N PHE A 128 4.30 1.03 -10.08
CA PHE A 128 4.23 1.15 -11.55
C PHE A 128 3.33 2.29 -12.02
N ILE A 129 3.20 3.35 -11.21
CA ILE A 129 2.42 4.53 -11.58
C ILE A 129 3.03 5.22 -12.81
N ASP A 130 2.20 5.60 -13.78
CA ASP A 130 2.59 6.38 -14.96
C ASP A 130 2.15 7.85 -14.84
N ASP A 131 2.55 8.66 -15.83
CA ASP A 131 2.23 10.09 -15.86
C ASP A 131 0.72 10.36 -15.79
N GLU A 132 -0.09 9.57 -16.53
CA GLU A 132 -1.54 9.72 -16.50
C GLU A 132 -2.11 9.41 -15.11
N ALA A 133 -1.62 8.35 -14.47
CA ALA A 133 -2.09 7.99 -13.13
C ALA A 133 -1.64 9.01 -12.06
N ILE A 134 -0.46 9.64 -12.23
CA ILE A 134 -0.02 10.74 -11.38
C ILE A 134 -0.95 11.95 -11.54
N ASP A 135 -1.29 12.33 -12.77
CA ASP A 135 -2.22 13.43 -13.03
C ASP A 135 -3.61 13.12 -12.44
N MET A 136 -4.09 11.90 -12.62
CA MET A 136 -5.33 11.45 -11.97
C MET A 136 -5.28 11.55 -10.45
N ALA A 137 -4.14 11.20 -9.82
CA ALA A 137 -3.98 11.31 -8.36
C ALA A 137 -4.06 12.77 -7.91
N ILE A 138 -3.41 13.69 -8.65
CA ILE A 138 -3.45 15.13 -8.38
C ILE A 138 -4.88 15.67 -8.51
N GLU A 139 -5.56 15.36 -9.62
CA GLU A 139 -6.94 15.82 -9.88
C GLU A 139 -7.94 15.33 -8.83
N ASN A 140 -7.76 14.12 -8.32
CA ASN A 140 -8.63 13.51 -7.31
C ASN A 140 -8.17 13.77 -5.86
N ASN A 141 -7.08 14.52 -5.63
CA ASN A 141 -6.45 14.72 -4.33
C ASN A 141 -6.10 13.38 -3.64
N THR A 142 -5.79 12.35 -4.43
CA THR A 142 -5.33 11.06 -3.90
C THR A 142 -3.87 11.16 -3.50
N VAL A 143 -3.56 10.80 -2.26
CA VAL A 143 -2.20 10.84 -1.71
C VAL A 143 -1.44 9.59 -2.14
N LEU A 144 -0.14 9.73 -2.44
CA LEU A 144 0.76 8.61 -2.70
C LEU A 144 1.64 8.34 -1.46
N SER A 145 1.57 7.13 -0.93
CA SER A 145 2.37 6.69 0.21
C SER A 145 3.38 5.65 -0.27
N MET A 146 4.60 6.10 -0.58
CA MET A 146 5.62 5.28 -1.25
C MET A 146 6.76 4.91 -0.30
N ASP A 147 6.86 3.63 0.03
CA ASP A 147 7.75 3.03 1.03
C ASP A 147 9.11 2.61 0.44
N ILE A 148 9.95 3.57 0.14
CA ILE A 148 11.19 3.36 -0.63
C ILE A 148 12.25 2.52 0.11
N PHE A 149 12.35 2.68 1.45
CA PHE A 149 13.36 1.98 2.25
C PHE A 149 13.13 0.46 2.30
N VAL A 150 11.87 0.01 2.29
CA VAL A 150 11.55 -1.42 2.43
C VAL A 150 12.20 -2.27 1.35
N SER A 151 12.36 -1.75 0.13
CA SER A 151 13.05 -2.42 -0.98
C SER A 151 14.50 -2.77 -0.65
N ASP A 152 15.24 -1.85 -0.03
CA ASP A 152 16.63 -2.11 0.34
C ASP A 152 16.74 -3.16 1.44
N TYR A 153 15.82 -3.16 2.39
CA TYR A 153 15.76 -4.22 3.40
C TYR A 153 15.44 -5.58 2.77
N ILE A 154 14.41 -5.67 1.95
CA ILE A 154 14.00 -6.94 1.31
C ILE A 154 15.14 -7.50 0.46
N LEU A 155 15.80 -6.69 -0.36
CA LEU A 155 16.86 -7.13 -1.25
C LEU A 155 18.22 -7.33 -0.55
N GLY A 156 18.49 -6.59 0.53
CA GLY A 156 19.74 -6.69 1.30
C GLY A 156 19.72 -7.78 2.36
N GLU A 157 18.73 -7.78 3.23
CA GLU A 157 18.66 -8.66 4.40
C GLU A 157 17.57 -9.72 4.29
N GLY A 158 16.61 -9.56 3.37
CA GLY A 158 15.40 -10.38 3.29
C GLY A 158 15.69 -11.87 3.15
N ALA A 159 16.68 -12.26 2.34
CA ALA A 159 17.06 -13.69 2.19
C ALA A 159 17.52 -14.30 3.51
N LYS A 160 18.31 -13.56 4.30
CA LYS A 160 18.76 -13.99 5.64
C LYS A 160 17.61 -14.02 6.65
N ALA A 161 16.65 -13.09 6.50
CA ALA A 161 15.44 -13.01 7.31
C ALA A 161 14.37 -14.08 6.93
N GLY A 162 14.64 -14.93 5.93
CA GLY A 162 13.73 -15.98 5.52
C GLY A 162 12.66 -15.56 4.50
N ILE A 163 12.81 -14.41 3.88
CA ILE A 163 11.93 -13.99 2.77
C ILE A 163 12.16 -14.91 1.57
N ARG A 164 11.07 -15.43 1.02
CA ARG A 164 11.10 -16.41 -0.08
C ARG A 164 11.65 -15.81 -1.36
N GLU A 165 12.32 -16.62 -2.18
CA GLU A 165 12.88 -16.20 -3.46
C GLU A 165 11.82 -15.64 -4.43
N GLU A 166 10.58 -16.16 -4.38
CA GLU A 166 9.45 -15.59 -5.13
C GLU A 166 9.25 -14.10 -4.79
N SER A 167 9.27 -13.75 -3.51
CA SER A 167 9.11 -12.37 -3.05
C SER A 167 10.32 -11.51 -3.40
N LEU A 168 11.54 -12.04 -3.27
CA LEU A 168 12.76 -11.33 -3.69
C LEU A 168 12.75 -11.03 -5.20
N ASN A 169 12.26 -11.96 -6.02
CA ASN A 169 12.13 -11.75 -7.47
C ASN A 169 11.10 -10.68 -7.81
N LYS A 170 9.96 -10.67 -7.12
CA LYS A 170 8.97 -9.59 -7.26
C LYS A 170 9.54 -8.24 -6.85
N GLU A 171 10.28 -8.18 -5.75
CA GLU A 171 10.89 -6.94 -5.27
C GLU A 171 11.94 -6.37 -6.24
N ARG A 172 12.73 -7.23 -6.89
CA ARG A 172 13.67 -6.80 -7.95
C ARG A 172 12.98 -6.08 -9.10
N LEU A 173 11.72 -6.45 -9.39
CA LEU A 173 10.90 -5.77 -10.42
C LEU A 173 10.31 -4.46 -9.93
N VAL A 174 9.92 -4.42 -8.66
CA VAL A 174 9.16 -3.32 -8.04
C VAL A 174 10.08 -2.18 -7.58
N GLY A 175 11.12 -2.48 -6.83
CA GLY A 175 11.85 -1.51 -6.02
C GLY A 175 12.52 -0.40 -6.83
N GLN A 176 13.22 -0.73 -7.92
CA GLN A 176 13.84 0.30 -8.77
C GLN A 176 12.78 1.18 -9.44
N LYS A 177 11.70 0.56 -9.93
CA LYS A 177 10.64 1.28 -10.62
C LYS A 177 9.88 2.22 -9.70
N GLN A 178 9.66 1.79 -8.45
CA GLN A 178 9.04 2.63 -7.43
C GLN A 178 9.88 3.90 -7.15
N ARG A 179 11.21 3.79 -7.08
CA ARG A 179 12.10 4.95 -6.89
C ARG A 179 12.04 5.94 -8.05
N GLU A 180 12.08 5.43 -9.28
CA GLU A 180 11.95 6.27 -10.49
C GLU A 180 10.62 7.03 -10.47
N ASN A 181 9.53 6.32 -10.15
CA ASN A 181 8.19 6.89 -10.13
C ASN A 181 7.95 7.80 -8.92
N PHE A 182 8.60 7.57 -7.77
CA PHE A 182 8.61 8.50 -6.64
C PHE A 182 9.15 9.88 -7.04
N MET A 183 10.33 9.89 -7.70
CA MET A 183 10.93 11.13 -8.19
C MET A 183 10.04 11.82 -9.23
N ASN A 184 9.42 11.04 -10.11
CA ASN A 184 8.54 11.57 -11.14
C ASN A 184 7.26 12.17 -10.53
N ALA A 185 6.60 11.46 -9.62
CA ALA A 185 5.40 11.93 -8.93
C ALA A 185 5.67 13.23 -8.16
N HIS A 186 6.81 13.31 -7.47
CA HIS A 186 7.20 14.54 -6.77
C HIS A 186 7.39 15.71 -7.73
N ARG A 187 8.14 15.52 -8.84
CA ARG A 187 8.37 16.58 -9.83
C ARG A 187 7.08 17.09 -10.48
N ARG A 188 6.07 16.22 -10.62
CA ARG A 188 4.76 16.57 -11.17
C ARG A 188 3.84 17.22 -10.14
N GLY A 189 4.23 17.26 -8.87
CA GLY A 189 3.48 17.92 -7.80
C GLY A 189 2.43 17.06 -7.12
N ALA A 190 2.52 15.72 -7.24
CA ALA A 190 1.67 14.82 -6.47
C ALA A 190 1.92 14.98 -4.96
N ILE A 191 0.88 14.80 -4.17
CA ILE A 191 0.99 14.77 -2.71
C ILE A 191 1.58 13.42 -2.31
N ILE A 192 2.79 13.44 -1.74
CA ILE A 192 3.48 12.25 -1.26
C ILE A 192 3.57 12.32 0.27
N THR A 193 3.23 11.21 0.94
CA THR A 193 3.36 11.08 2.39
C THR A 193 4.50 10.16 2.76
N PHE A 194 4.92 10.28 4.02
CA PHE A 194 5.85 9.35 4.62
C PHE A 194 5.16 8.01 4.92
N GLY A 195 5.60 6.96 4.26
CA GLY A 195 5.15 5.58 4.49
C GLY A 195 6.36 4.65 4.57
N THR A 196 6.29 3.57 5.35
CA THR A 196 7.45 2.71 5.60
C THR A 196 7.20 1.23 5.41
N ASP A 197 5.96 0.78 5.46
CA ASP A 197 5.57 -0.63 5.49
C ASP A 197 6.30 -1.44 6.58
N ALA A 198 6.55 -0.79 7.75
CA ALA A 198 7.19 -1.44 8.89
C ALA A 198 6.36 -2.62 9.40
N GLY A 199 7.03 -3.73 9.68
CA GLY A 199 6.47 -5.06 9.87
C GLY A 199 7.14 -6.05 8.93
N ILE A 200 7.57 -5.57 7.74
CA ILE A 200 8.52 -6.28 6.88
C ILE A 200 9.92 -6.22 7.50
N PHE A 201 10.27 -5.11 8.11
CA PHE A 201 11.48 -4.90 8.89
C PHE A 201 11.14 -4.44 10.31
N ASP A 202 12.13 -4.36 11.21
CA ASP A 202 11.92 -4.05 12.62
C ASP A 202 11.35 -2.65 12.85
N HIS A 203 10.34 -2.56 13.73
CA HIS A 203 9.85 -1.28 14.23
C HIS A 203 10.99 -0.52 14.92
N GLY A 204 11.14 0.75 14.58
CA GLY A 204 12.27 1.59 15.02
C GLY A 204 13.17 2.02 13.89
N ASP A 205 13.27 1.24 12.82
CA ASP A 205 14.00 1.57 11.59
C ASP A 205 13.23 2.49 10.63
N ASN A 206 12.00 2.83 10.95
CA ASN A 206 11.11 3.67 10.14
C ASN A 206 11.77 4.99 9.70
N ALA A 207 12.58 5.61 10.59
CA ALA A 207 13.25 6.87 10.30
C ALA A 207 14.26 6.79 9.14
N LYS A 208 14.73 5.60 8.77
CA LYS A 208 15.60 5.39 7.61
C LYS A 208 14.93 5.83 6.30
N GLN A 209 13.61 5.74 6.20
CA GLN A 209 12.83 6.21 5.05
C GLN A 209 13.07 7.70 4.75
N PHE A 210 13.30 8.56 5.74
CA PHE A 210 13.57 9.99 5.50
C PHE A 210 14.81 10.21 4.67
N ALA A 211 15.90 9.49 4.95
CA ALA A 211 17.13 9.60 4.19
C ALA A 211 16.93 9.24 2.72
N TYR A 212 16.17 8.17 2.44
CA TYR A 212 15.85 7.75 1.07
C TYR A 212 14.99 8.78 0.34
N MET A 213 13.95 9.29 0.97
CA MET A 213 13.11 10.33 0.38
C MET A 213 13.94 11.57 0.04
N VAL A 214 14.78 12.03 0.96
CA VAL A 214 15.64 13.20 0.73
C VAL A 214 16.63 12.92 -0.41
N CYS A 215 17.33 11.79 -0.41
CA CYS A 215 18.30 11.45 -1.46
C CYS A 215 17.65 11.41 -2.86
N LEU A 216 16.44 10.86 -2.98
CA LEU A 216 15.73 10.77 -4.26
C LEU A 216 15.20 12.13 -4.73
N LEU A 217 14.91 13.06 -3.83
CA LEU A 217 14.45 14.40 -4.19
C LEU A 217 15.61 15.32 -4.61
N TYR A 218 16.81 15.08 -4.09
CA TYR A 218 18.01 15.89 -4.37
C TYR A 218 18.90 15.32 -5.49
N THR A 219 18.43 14.46 -6.35
CA THR A 219 19.22 13.86 -7.44
C THR A 219 19.56 14.82 -8.61
N SER A 220 19.11 16.06 -8.59
CA SER A 220 19.74 17.14 -9.36
C SER A 220 20.61 17.94 -8.38
N PRO A 221 21.90 18.20 -8.66
CA PRO A 221 22.70 19.02 -7.78
C PRO A 221 22.01 20.36 -7.59
N SER A 222 21.56 20.62 -6.36
CA SER A 222 21.10 21.92 -5.98
C SER A 222 22.27 22.90 -6.16
N PRO A 223 22.07 24.15 -6.58
CA PRO A 223 23.12 25.16 -6.58
C PRO A 223 23.83 25.31 -5.22
N ARG A 224 23.22 24.83 -4.13
CA ARG A 224 23.82 24.80 -2.79
C ARG A 224 24.79 23.65 -2.58
N ASP A 225 24.65 22.54 -3.33
CA ASP A 225 25.53 21.37 -3.23
C ASP A 225 26.84 21.57 -4.04
N LEU A 226 26.87 22.61 -4.88
CA LEU A 226 28.06 22.97 -5.67
C LEU A 226 28.98 23.97 -4.95
N THR A 227 28.68 24.36 -3.71
CA THR A 227 29.43 25.38 -2.96
C THR A 227 30.13 24.84 -1.71
N THR A 228 30.33 23.52 -1.59
CA THR A 228 31.16 22.91 -0.53
C THR A 228 32.37 22.20 -1.11
#